data_90f37763934104f017070ed20af136a0
#
_entry.id   90f37763934104f017070ed20af136a0
#
_cell.length_a   1.000
_cell.length_b   1.000
_cell.length_c   1.000
_cell.angle_alpha   90.00
_cell.angle_beta   90.00
_cell.angle_gamma   90.00
#
_symmetry.space_group_name_H-M   'P 1'
#
loop_
_entity.id
_entity.type
_entity.pdbx_description
1 polymer ?
#
loop_
_entity_poly.entity_id
_entity_poly.type
_entity_poly.pdbx_seq_one_letter_code
_entity_poly.pdbx_strand_id
1 'polypeptide(L)'
;MRISTTIAMFTAAAILVAGVGAAFGPPSSGSARKETAVRTTTDDQGRTISAAGHDVTPLPPDKVAELAKKLTPEQYRITQNAGTEQAFCGTLLDNKKDGMYTCVVCGLPLFKSEHKFTSGTGWPSFFVGYDPAHIREKTDTSYGMVRTEINCARCDAHLGHVFSDGPPPTGQRYCLNSESLEFVEDGQPVPEASKPAKKTEDAYFAGGCFWGVEHAFQMIPGVFSVESGYQQGDIKNPSYRQVCGGDTGHAESVKVVFDPSKVSFEQLARFFMVLHDPTQLNRQGPDYGTQYRSGIYTVGSEQQKVAEKVLKELQASPAFADRKIVTEVEPAETFYPAEDYHQDYIEKTGRACHVDIDGAFKAANLQPLSKSTDR
;
A
#
# COMPACT_ATOMS: atom_id res chain seq x y z
N MET A 1 -55.87 77.73 -41.06
CA MET A 1 -54.88 77.14 -40.17
C MET A 1 -55.14 75.68 -39.95
N ARG A 2 -54.41 74.85 -40.60
CA ARG A 2 -54.59 73.37 -40.54
C ARG A 2 -53.30 72.81 -39.89
N ILE A 3 -53.49 72.19 -38.82
CA ILE A 3 -52.40 71.46 -38.09
C ILE A 3 -52.40 70.02 -38.59
N SER A 4 -51.32 69.63 -39.26
CA SER A 4 -51.10 68.21 -39.70
C SER A 4 -50.39 67.48 -38.57
N THR A 5 -51.00 66.43 -38.09
CA THR A 5 -50.44 65.52 -37.10
C THR A 5 -49.77 64.33 -37.82
N THR A 6 -48.47 64.24 -37.72
CA THR A 6 -47.70 63.13 -38.28
C THR A 6 -47.56 62.07 -37.20
N ILE A 7 -48.08 60.85 -37.46
CA ILE A 7 -47.96 59.68 -36.62
C ILE A 7 -46.62 58.99 -36.95
N ALA A 8 -45.72 58.90 -36.05
CA ALA A 8 -44.48 58.11 -36.18
C ALA A 8 -44.74 56.70 -35.67
N MET A 9 -44.62 55.70 -36.56
CA MET A 9 -44.60 54.28 -36.20
C MET A 9 -43.24 53.89 -35.64
N PHE A 10 -43.20 53.49 -34.39
CA PHE A 10 -42.04 52.83 -33.78
C PHE A 10 -42.13 51.31 -34.04
N THR A 11 -41.23 50.81 -34.85
CA THR A 11 -41.03 49.34 -34.98
C THR A 11 -40.18 48.88 -33.78
N ALA A 12 -40.76 48.03 -32.96
CA ALA A 12 -40.04 47.35 -31.89
C ALA A 12 -39.17 46.23 -32.45
N ALA A 13 -37.86 46.36 -32.36
CA ALA A 13 -36.93 45.28 -32.64
C ALA A 13 -36.84 44.36 -31.41
N ALA A 14 -37.30 43.11 -31.53
CA ALA A 14 -37.13 42.11 -30.50
C ALA A 14 -35.69 41.61 -30.53
N ILE A 15 -34.92 41.91 -29.45
CA ILE A 15 -33.61 41.34 -29.22
C ILE A 15 -33.79 39.95 -28.60
N LEU A 16 -33.50 38.89 -29.39
CA LEU A 16 -33.37 37.54 -28.87
C LEU A 16 -32.07 37.44 -28.07
N VAL A 17 -32.16 37.42 -26.74
CA VAL A 17 -31.03 37.04 -25.85
C VAL A 17 -30.98 35.52 -25.87
N ALA A 18 -29.99 34.94 -26.59
CA ALA A 18 -29.67 33.53 -26.49
C ALA A 18 -29.01 33.28 -25.10
N GLY A 19 -29.80 32.74 -24.19
CA GLY A 19 -29.32 32.25 -22.90
C GLY A 19 -28.43 31.02 -23.12
N VAL A 20 -27.13 31.18 -22.90
CA VAL A 20 -26.22 30.03 -22.80
C VAL A 20 -26.55 29.35 -21.47
N GLY A 21 -27.39 28.35 -21.52
CA GLY A 21 -27.62 27.43 -20.43
C GLY A 21 -26.35 26.58 -20.21
N ALA A 22 -25.55 26.92 -19.21
CA ALA A 22 -24.54 26.02 -18.71
C ALA A 22 -25.28 24.80 -18.12
N ALA A 23 -25.28 23.70 -18.86
CA ALA A 23 -25.73 22.41 -18.38
C ALA A 23 -24.70 22.01 -17.29
N PHE A 24 -25.07 22.15 -16.03
CA PHE A 24 -24.42 21.43 -14.94
C PHE A 24 -24.70 19.94 -15.18
N GLY A 25 -23.70 19.24 -15.72
CA GLY A 25 -23.69 17.78 -15.72
C GLY A 25 -23.84 17.27 -14.28
N PRO A 26 -24.45 16.09 -14.08
CA PRO A 26 -24.50 15.49 -12.76
C PRO A 26 -23.07 15.37 -12.21
N PRO A 27 -22.87 15.56 -10.89
CA PRO A 27 -21.56 15.40 -10.29
C PRO A 27 -21.03 14.02 -10.68
N SER A 28 -19.81 13.98 -11.23
CA SER A 28 -19.12 12.74 -11.57
C SER A 28 -19.27 11.80 -10.39
N SER A 29 -19.91 10.65 -10.63
CA SER A 29 -20.00 9.56 -9.69
C SER A 29 -18.60 9.34 -9.09
N GLY A 30 -18.48 9.55 -7.78
CA GLY A 30 -17.24 9.30 -7.06
C GLY A 30 -16.73 7.92 -7.48
N SER A 31 -15.48 7.87 -7.89
CA SER A 31 -14.77 6.63 -8.20
C SER A 31 -15.02 5.68 -7.05
N ALA A 32 -15.82 4.63 -7.26
CA ALA A 32 -15.97 3.57 -6.30
C ALA A 32 -14.58 3.02 -6.05
N ARG A 33 -14.09 3.17 -4.82
CA ARG A 33 -12.83 2.61 -4.34
C ARG A 33 -12.84 1.13 -4.70
N LYS A 34 -11.98 0.70 -5.62
CA LYS A 34 -11.75 -0.74 -5.82
C LYS A 34 -10.98 -1.21 -4.60
N GLU A 35 -11.60 -2.05 -3.79
CA GLU A 35 -10.94 -2.71 -2.67
C GLU A 35 -9.65 -3.36 -3.16
N THR A 36 -8.53 -2.95 -2.59
CA THR A 36 -7.28 -3.71 -2.70
C THR A 36 -7.59 -5.10 -2.13
N ALA A 37 -7.38 -6.14 -2.91
CA ALA A 37 -7.72 -7.50 -2.47
C ALA A 37 -6.97 -7.81 -1.18
N VAL A 38 -7.71 -7.88 -0.07
CA VAL A 38 -7.17 -8.20 1.25
C VAL A 38 -6.69 -9.64 1.21
N ARG A 39 -5.36 -9.84 1.24
CA ARG A 39 -4.78 -11.18 1.20
C ARG A 39 -4.61 -11.71 2.60
N THR A 40 -5.33 -12.78 2.89
CA THR A 40 -5.20 -13.55 4.13
C THR A 40 -5.05 -15.02 3.82
N THR A 41 -4.45 -15.77 4.74
CA THR A 41 -4.38 -17.24 4.70
C THR A 41 -5.02 -17.82 5.95
N THR A 42 -5.56 -19.04 5.86
CA THR A 42 -6.00 -19.77 7.04
C THR A 42 -4.88 -20.71 7.47
N ASP A 43 -4.50 -20.68 8.74
CA ASP A 43 -3.51 -21.61 9.29
C ASP A 43 -4.12 -22.94 9.77
N ASP A 44 -3.27 -23.86 10.25
CA ASP A 44 -3.69 -25.20 10.71
C ASP A 44 -4.61 -25.15 11.96
N GLN A 45 -4.70 -24.00 12.62
CA GLN A 45 -5.57 -23.77 13.78
C GLN A 45 -6.88 -23.07 13.40
N GLY A 46 -7.12 -22.84 12.09
CA GLY A 46 -8.30 -22.16 11.59
C GLY A 46 -8.27 -20.63 11.80
N ARG A 47 -7.09 -20.05 12.14
CA ARG A 47 -6.92 -18.61 12.29
C ARG A 47 -6.75 -17.93 10.95
N THR A 48 -7.29 -16.75 10.79
CA THR A 48 -7.05 -15.87 9.63
C THR A 48 -5.77 -15.10 9.85
N ILE A 49 -4.75 -15.38 9.05
CA ILE A 49 -3.42 -14.76 9.14
C ILE A 49 -3.26 -13.74 8.00
N SER A 50 -2.90 -12.51 8.36
CA SER A 50 -2.60 -11.44 7.40
C SER A 50 -1.30 -11.70 6.63
N ALA A 51 -1.07 -10.96 5.55
CA ALA A 51 0.19 -11.02 4.81
C ALA A 51 1.41 -10.70 5.69
N ALA A 52 1.27 -9.79 6.63
CA ALA A 52 2.31 -9.47 7.62
C ALA A 52 2.46 -10.54 8.74
N GLY A 53 1.77 -11.69 8.63
CA GLY A 53 1.88 -12.81 9.57
C GLY A 53 1.09 -12.69 10.86
N HIS A 54 0.27 -11.67 11.02
CA HIS A 54 -0.52 -11.45 12.24
C HIS A 54 -1.86 -12.17 12.19
N ASP A 55 -2.30 -12.69 13.33
CA ASP A 55 -3.65 -13.23 13.50
C ASP A 55 -4.67 -12.09 13.52
N VAL A 56 -5.48 -12.02 12.49
CA VAL A 56 -6.57 -11.04 12.32
C VAL A 56 -7.96 -11.69 12.49
N THR A 57 -8.00 -12.92 12.97
CA THR A 57 -9.27 -13.60 13.29
C THR A 57 -10.11 -12.73 14.22
N PRO A 58 -11.36 -12.42 13.89
CA PRO A 58 -12.24 -11.64 14.75
C PRO A 58 -12.35 -12.25 16.14
N LEU A 59 -12.10 -11.45 17.16
CA LEU A 59 -12.27 -11.88 18.55
C LEU A 59 -13.76 -11.97 18.90
N PRO A 60 -14.15 -12.98 19.70
CA PRO A 60 -15.51 -13.06 20.20
C PRO A 60 -15.82 -11.90 21.17
N PRO A 61 -17.10 -11.46 21.26
CA PRO A 61 -17.47 -10.26 22.02
C PRO A 61 -17.07 -10.30 23.51
N ASP A 62 -17.12 -11.46 24.14
CA ASP A 62 -16.71 -11.67 25.53
C ASP A 62 -15.21 -11.41 25.72
N LYS A 63 -14.40 -11.82 24.76
CA LYS A 63 -12.96 -11.56 24.77
C LYS A 63 -12.63 -10.08 24.56
N VAL A 64 -13.35 -9.41 23.65
CA VAL A 64 -13.23 -7.96 23.46
C VAL A 64 -13.62 -7.21 24.75
N ALA A 65 -14.72 -7.60 25.39
CA ALA A 65 -15.17 -7.01 26.65
C ALA A 65 -14.16 -7.23 27.79
N GLU A 66 -13.47 -8.37 27.83
CA GLU A 66 -12.38 -8.62 28.78
C GLU A 66 -11.21 -7.68 28.56
N LEU A 67 -10.75 -7.54 27.30
CA LEU A 67 -9.66 -6.65 26.94
C LEU A 67 -10.00 -5.19 27.23
N ALA A 68 -11.25 -4.79 26.97
CA ALA A 68 -11.73 -3.43 27.20
C ALA A 68 -11.75 -3.00 28.68
N LYS A 69 -11.69 -3.94 29.64
CA LYS A 69 -11.59 -3.60 31.08
C LYS A 69 -10.29 -2.88 31.46
N LYS A 70 -9.27 -2.96 30.61
CA LYS A 70 -7.96 -2.31 30.84
C LYS A 70 -7.94 -0.86 30.35
N LEU A 71 -8.94 -0.46 29.58
CA LEU A 71 -8.99 0.85 28.95
C LEU A 71 -9.30 1.94 29.96
N THR A 72 -8.74 3.12 29.74
CA THR A 72 -9.20 4.33 30.42
C THR A 72 -10.66 4.64 30.00
N PRO A 73 -11.41 5.44 30.77
CA PRO A 73 -12.75 5.84 30.36
C PRO A 73 -12.81 6.49 28.98
N GLU A 74 -11.78 7.27 28.63
CA GLU A 74 -11.71 7.94 27.33
C GLU A 74 -11.40 6.97 26.20
N GLN A 75 -10.43 6.07 26.37
CA GLN A 75 -10.15 4.99 25.43
C GLN A 75 -11.38 4.11 25.18
N TYR A 76 -12.12 3.78 26.26
CA TYR A 76 -13.35 3.01 26.13
C TYR A 76 -14.42 3.78 25.34
N ARG A 77 -14.63 5.06 25.66
CA ARG A 77 -15.59 5.91 24.94
C ARG A 77 -15.28 5.97 23.44
N ILE A 78 -14.02 6.10 23.08
CA ILE A 78 -13.60 6.20 21.69
C ILE A 78 -13.69 4.85 21.00
N THR A 79 -13.08 3.80 21.56
CA THR A 79 -12.94 2.51 20.86
C THR A 79 -14.21 1.65 20.87
N GLN A 80 -15.03 1.72 21.94
CA GLN A 80 -16.20 0.88 22.10
C GLN A 80 -17.52 1.61 21.78
N ASN A 81 -17.54 2.95 21.87
CA ASN A 81 -18.73 3.75 21.64
C ASN A 81 -18.58 4.68 20.42
N ALA A 82 -17.63 4.41 19.52
CA ALA A 82 -17.35 5.19 18.30
C ALA A 82 -17.22 6.70 18.59
N GLY A 83 -16.54 7.05 19.70
CA GLY A 83 -16.29 8.43 20.08
C GLY A 83 -15.17 9.07 19.24
N THR A 84 -15.08 10.38 19.32
CA THR A 84 -13.98 11.14 18.70
C THR A 84 -13.30 11.98 19.78
N GLU A 85 -11.96 11.97 19.84
CA GLU A 85 -11.19 12.84 20.72
C GLU A 85 -11.23 14.30 20.22
N GLN A 86 -10.98 15.25 21.11
CA GLN A 86 -10.90 16.66 20.73
C GLN A 86 -9.69 16.91 19.81
N ALA A 87 -9.90 17.63 18.71
CA ALA A 87 -8.84 17.99 17.78
C ALA A 87 -7.71 18.75 18.50
N PHE A 88 -6.47 18.47 18.14
CA PHE A 88 -5.23 19.04 18.68
C PHE A 88 -4.93 18.70 20.15
N CYS A 89 -5.67 17.75 20.75
CA CYS A 89 -5.46 17.31 22.14
C CYS A 89 -4.87 15.89 22.26
N GLY A 90 -4.78 15.15 21.16
CA GLY A 90 -4.31 13.77 21.16
C GLY A 90 -2.81 13.65 21.44
N THR A 91 -2.43 12.75 22.34
CA THR A 91 -1.03 12.55 22.80
C THR A 91 -0.08 12.07 21.70
N LEU A 92 -0.61 11.44 20.67
CA LEU A 92 0.18 10.90 19.54
C LEU A 92 0.20 11.83 18.32
N LEU A 93 -0.48 12.99 18.37
CA LEU A 93 -0.51 13.95 17.26
C LEU A 93 0.91 14.35 16.85
N ASP A 94 1.69 14.83 17.81
CA ASP A 94 3.05 15.35 17.57
C ASP A 94 4.15 14.31 17.76
N ASN A 95 3.80 13.03 17.95
CA ASN A 95 4.79 11.97 18.05
C ASN A 95 5.52 11.79 16.71
N LYS A 96 6.85 11.95 16.72
CA LYS A 96 7.75 11.82 15.55
C LYS A 96 8.83 10.75 15.75
N LYS A 97 8.71 9.96 16.81
CA LYS A 97 9.62 8.85 17.07
C LYS A 97 9.34 7.72 16.09
N ASP A 98 10.38 6.99 15.73
CA ASP A 98 10.25 5.80 14.91
C ASP A 98 9.66 4.65 15.71
N GLY A 99 8.74 3.91 15.07
CA GLY A 99 8.06 2.82 15.73
C GLY A 99 6.71 2.47 15.09
N MET A 100 5.96 1.70 15.83
CA MET A 100 4.71 1.08 15.40
C MET A 100 3.53 1.59 16.26
N TYR A 101 2.39 1.80 15.62
CA TYR A 101 1.12 2.13 16.27
C TYR A 101 0.23 0.89 16.27
N THR A 102 -0.18 0.42 17.45
CA THR A 102 -0.99 -0.77 17.64
C THR A 102 -2.37 -0.42 18.17
N CYS A 103 -3.33 -1.32 18.01
CA CYS A 103 -4.65 -1.17 18.60
C CYS A 103 -4.55 -1.21 20.13
N VAL A 104 -5.02 -0.18 20.82
CA VAL A 104 -4.98 -0.10 22.29
C VAL A 104 -5.79 -1.23 22.96
N VAL A 105 -6.80 -1.79 22.30
CA VAL A 105 -7.65 -2.87 22.81
C VAL A 105 -6.96 -4.23 22.70
N CYS A 106 -6.50 -4.62 21.50
CA CYS A 106 -6.05 -5.99 21.23
C CYS A 106 -4.59 -6.10 20.81
N GLY A 107 -3.85 -4.99 20.70
CA GLY A 107 -2.44 -4.99 20.35
C GLY A 107 -2.10 -5.27 18.88
N LEU A 108 -3.10 -5.38 17.98
CA LEU A 108 -2.82 -5.60 16.55
C LEU A 108 -2.08 -4.40 15.96
N PRO A 109 -0.95 -4.58 15.25
CA PRO A 109 -0.28 -3.49 14.53
C PRO A 109 -1.19 -2.85 13.49
N LEU A 110 -1.29 -1.52 13.48
CA LEU A 110 -2.20 -0.79 12.60
C LEU A 110 -1.49 0.15 11.64
N PHE A 111 -0.44 0.84 12.09
CA PHE A 111 0.32 1.82 11.31
C PHE A 111 1.79 1.83 11.71
N LYS A 112 2.64 2.39 10.83
CA LYS A 112 4.06 2.65 11.09
C LYS A 112 4.34 4.15 11.13
N SER A 113 5.36 4.58 11.88
CA SER A 113 5.79 5.98 11.95
C SER A 113 6.20 6.55 10.59
N GLU A 114 6.83 5.75 9.75
CA GLU A 114 7.27 6.13 8.40
C GLU A 114 6.12 6.52 7.46
N HIS A 115 4.90 6.05 7.76
CA HIS A 115 3.69 6.36 7.00
C HIS A 115 2.90 7.55 7.58
N LYS A 116 3.39 8.14 8.69
CA LYS A 116 2.74 9.27 9.35
C LYS A 116 3.09 10.58 8.68
N PHE A 117 2.09 11.46 8.55
CA PHE A 117 2.30 12.81 8.01
C PHE A 117 1.50 13.85 8.76
N THR A 118 1.88 15.13 8.61
CA THR A 118 1.16 16.26 9.23
C THR A 118 0.04 16.72 8.30
N SER A 119 -1.19 16.37 8.63
CA SER A 119 -2.39 16.74 7.85
C SER A 119 -2.95 18.13 8.19
N GLY A 120 -2.61 18.69 9.36
CA GLY A 120 -3.20 19.92 9.87
C GLY A 120 -4.62 19.79 10.40
N THR A 121 -5.19 18.59 10.45
CA THR A 121 -6.59 18.35 10.89
C THR A 121 -6.76 18.26 12.40
N GLY A 122 -5.66 18.11 13.15
CA GLY A 122 -5.67 17.98 14.61
C GLY A 122 -5.72 16.54 15.13
N TRP A 123 -5.55 15.55 14.26
CA TRP A 123 -5.47 14.13 14.59
C TRP A 123 -4.28 13.46 13.92
N PRO A 124 -3.70 12.39 14.53
CA PRO A 124 -2.68 11.58 13.87
C PRO A 124 -3.15 11.09 12.51
N SER A 125 -2.33 11.29 11.47
CA SER A 125 -2.70 10.99 10.09
C SER A 125 -1.63 10.13 9.42
N PHE A 126 -2.08 9.09 8.71
CA PHE A 126 -1.22 8.15 7.99
C PHE A 126 -1.72 7.99 6.55
N PHE A 127 -0.79 7.77 5.61
CA PHE A 127 -1.17 7.59 4.20
C PHE A 127 -1.38 6.12 3.81
N VAL A 128 -0.94 5.16 4.64
CA VAL A 128 -1.14 3.72 4.43
C VAL A 128 -1.19 2.98 5.77
N GLY A 129 -1.97 1.90 5.85
CA GLY A 129 -2.02 1.01 7.00
C GLY A 129 -0.80 0.09 7.09
N TYR A 130 -0.62 -0.60 8.23
CA TYR A 130 0.43 -1.60 8.42
C TYR A 130 0.25 -2.80 7.46
N ASP A 131 -0.98 -3.26 7.33
CA ASP A 131 -1.42 -4.32 6.41
C ASP A 131 -2.92 -4.07 6.13
N PRO A 132 -3.39 -4.18 4.88
CA PRO A 132 -4.81 -3.99 4.56
C PRO A 132 -5.76 -4.89 5.35
N ALA A 133 -5.32 -6.10 5.72
CA ALA A 133 -6.10 -7.04 6.53
C ALA A 133 -6.28 -6.62 7.99
N HIS A 134 -5.52 -5.63 8.49
CA HIS A 134 -5.59 -5.19 9.88
C HIS A 134 -6.69 -4.14 10.13
N ILE A 135 -7.23 -3.55 9.06
CA ILE A 135 -8.22 -2.48 9.12
C ILE A 135 -9.49 -2.94 8.41
N ARG A 136 -10.63 -2.76 9.06
CA ARG A 136 -11.95 -2.97 8.46
C ARG A 136 -12.60 -1.63 8.19
N GLU A 137 -13.19 -1.47 7.02
CA GLU A 137 -13.91 -0.28 6.61
C GLU A 137 -15.42 -0.49 6.74
N LYS A 138 -16.11 0.54 7.20
CA LYS A 138 -17.57 0.59 7.29
C LYS A 138 -18.09 1.94 6.81
N THR A 139 -19.24 1.96 6.17
CA THR A 139 -19.92 3.22 5.85
C THR A 139 -20.50 3.83 7.12
N ASP A 140 -20.10 5.04 7.45
CA ASP A 140 -20.66 5.86 8.52
C ASP A 140 -21.57 6.94 7.94
N THR A 141 -22.85 6.91 8.32
CA THR A 141 -23.86 7.90 7.90
C THR A 141 -24.29 8.83 9.03
N SER A 142 -23.58 8.83 10.16
CA SER A 142 -23.88 9.66 11.31
C SER A 142 -23.73 11.16 11.01
N TYR A 143 -24.41 11.98 11.78
CA TYR A 143 -24.37 13.45 11.68
C TYR A 143 -24.73 14.02 10.29
N GLY A 144 -25.48 13.26 9.46
CA GLY A 144 -25.86 13.71 8.11
C GLY A 144 -24.72 13.71 7.08
N MET A 145 -23.60 13.10 7.41
CA MET A 145 -22.44 12.92 6.52
C MET A 145 -22.33 11.46 6.05
N VAL A 146 -21.69 11.26 4.91
CA VAL A 146 -21.31 9.91 4.47
C VAL A 146 -19.79 9.84 4.50
N ARG A 147 -19.25 9.02 5.40
CA ARG A 147 -17.81 8.84 5.60
C ARG A 147 -17.46 7.35 5.61
N THR A 148 -16.18 7.04 5.49
CA THR A 148 -15.68 5.68 5.70
C THR A 148 -15.05 5.59 7.08
N GLU A 149 -15.73 4.95 8.00
CA GLU A 149 -15.23 4.59 9.33
C GLU A 149 -14.20 3.46 9.19
N ILE A 150 -13.16 3.50 10.00
CA ILE A 150 -12.17 2.42 10.08
C ILE A 150 -12.14 1.83 11.49
N ASN A 151 -12.13 0.50 11.53
CA ASN A 151 -12.12 -0.30 12.75
C ASN A 151 -10.98 -1.30 12.72
N CYS A 152 -10.48 -1.70 13.88
CA CYS A 152 -9.54 -2.80 14.02
C CYS A 152 -10.17 -4.11 13.51
N ALA A 153 -9.52 -4.79 12.56
CA ALA A 153 -10.07 -6.01 11.96
C ALA A 153 -10.28 -7.13 13.00
N ARG A 154 -9.43 -7.17 14.05
CA ARG A 154 -9.44 -8.24 15.06
C ARG A 154 -10.46 -8.04 16.17
N CYS A 155 -10.61 -6.83 16.70
CA CYS A 155 -11.49 -6.58 17.86
C CYS A 155 -12.63 -5.60 17.59
N ASP A 156 -12.76 -5.12 16.35
CA ASP A 156 -13.77 -4.17 15.89
C ASP A 156 -13.75 -2.80 16.61
N ALA A 157 -12.67 -2.49 17.34
CA ALA A 157 -12.50 -1.19 18.00
C ALA A 157 -12.54 -0.06 16.97
N HIS A 158 -13.31 0.99 17.24
CA HIS A 158 -13.33 2.20 16.43
C HIS A 158 -11.96 2.89 16.48
N LEU A 159 -11.40 3.22 15.32
CA LEU A 159 -10.10 3.88 15.19
C LEU A 159 -10.22 5.34 14.73
N GLY A 160 -11.11 5.61 13.81
CA GLY A 160 -11.30 6.89 13.16
C GLY A 160 -11.94 6.74 11.79
N HIS A 161 -11.48 7.52 10.82
CA HIS A 161 -12.03 7.52 9.46
C HIS A 161 -10.91 7.59 8.41
N VAL A 162 -11.21 7.14 7.20
CA VAL A 162 -10.31 7.30 6.04
C VAL A 162 -10.95 8.21 5.01
N PHE A 163 -10.11 9.07 4.40
CA PHE A 163 -10.47 10.09 3.41
C PHE A 163 -9.57 9.96 2.18
N SER A 164 -10.03 10.44 1.02
CA SER A 164 -9.29 10.43 -0.25
C SER A 164 -8.52 11.73 -0.52
N ASP A 165 -8.16 12.48 0.53
CA ASP A 165 -7.45 13.76 0.48
C ASP A 165 -6.03 13.67 1.09
N GLY A 166 -5.46 12.47 1.10
CA GLY A 166 -4.11 12.20 1.58
C GLY A 166 -3.03 12.50 0.54
N PRO A 167 -1.76 12.41 0.94
CA PRO A 167 -0.62 12.59 0.03
C PRO A 167 -0.44 11.38 -0.90
N PRO A 168 0.30 11.54 -2.00
CA PRO A 168 0.84 10.40 -2.73
C PRO A 168 1.65 9.48 -1.80
N PRO A 169 1.81 8.19 -2.13
CA PRO A 169 1.35 7.54 -3.36
C PRO A 169 -0.11 7.10 -3.33
N THR A 170 -0.69 6.86 -2.14
CA THR A 170 -2.02 6.26 -1.99
C THR A 170 -3.17 7.25 -2.19
N GLY A 171 -2.93 8.54 -1.97
CA GLY A 171 -4.00 9.54 -1.91
C GLY A 171 -4.93 9.38 -0.70
N GLN A 172 -4.64 8.44 0.22
CA GLN A 172 -5.45 8.15 1.39
C GLN A 172 -4.96 8.94 2.61
N ARG A 173 -5.88 9.37 3.45
CA ARG A 173 -5.60 9.91 4.78
C ARG A 173 -6.41 9.15 5.82
N TYR A 174 -5.73 8.24 6.50
CA TYR A 174 -6.25 7.58 7.70
C TYR A 174 -6.13 8.54 8.87
N CYS A 175 -7.26 9.05 9.36
CA CYS A 175 -7.36 10.03 10.45
C CYS A 175 -7.78 9.31 11.73
N LEU A 176 -6.86 9.21 12.70
CA LEU A 176 -6.99 8.31 13.85
C LEU A 176 -7.15 9.08 15.16
N ASN A 177 -7.91 8.52 16.10
CA ASN A 177 -7.89 8.99 17.48
C ASN A 177 -6.61 8.50 18.17
N SER A 178 -5.86 9.36 18.84
CA SER A 178 -4.69 8.96 19.63
C SER A 178 -5.04 7.93 20.68
N GLU A 179 -6.20 8.08 21.32
CA GLU A 179 -6.69 7.19 22.37
C GLU A 179 -7.11 5.79 21.85
N SER A 180 -7.22 5.60 20.55
CA SER A 180 -7.44 4.27 19.94
C SER A 180 -6.15 3.50 19.68
N LEU A 181 -5.00 4.16 19.86
CA LEU A 181 -3.67 3.67 19.52
C LEU A 181 -2.76 3.57 20.75
N GLU A 182 -1.85 2.60 20.71
CA GLU A 182 -0.68 2.52 21.57
C GLU A 182 0.58 2.60 20.70
N PHE A 183 1.55 3.42 21.09
CA PHE A 183 2.80 3.57 20.35
C PHE A 183 3.90 2.70 20.95
N VAL A 184 4.52 1.87 20.13
CA VAL A 184 5.68 1.04 20.48
C VAL A 184 6.89 1.61 19.74
N GLU A 185 7.83 2.22 20.46
CA GLU A 185 9.05 2.81 19.91
C GLU A 185 10.00 1.71 19.42
N ASP A 186 10.69 1.93 18.31
CA ASP A 186 11.66 1.01 17.77
C ASP A 186 12.75 0.67 18.79
N GLY A 187 13.13 -0.60 18.83
CA GLY A 187 14.09 -1.11 19.83
C GLY A 187 13.47 -1.45 21.19
N GLN A 188 12.20 -1.11 21.44
CA GLN A 188 11.49 -1.55 22.63
C GLN A 188 10.88 -2.96 22.43
N PRO A 189 10.71 -3.73 23.49
CA PRO A 189 10.04 -5.02 23.40
C PRO A 189 8.62 -4.88 22.85
N VAL A 190 8.36 -5.57 21.77
CA VAL A 190 7.01 -5.62 21.16
C VAL A 190 6.09 -6.44 22.07
N PRO A 191 4.91 -5.91 22.47
CA PRO A 191 3.93 -6.66 23.25
C PRO A 191 3.58 -8.00 22.58
N GLU A 192 3.30 -9.05 23.37
CA GLU A 192 3.02 -10.39 22.84
C GLU A 192 1.87 -10.40 21.85
N ALA A 193 0.81 -9.61 22.16
CA ALA A 193 -0.35 -9.45 21.29
C ALA A 193 -0.03 -8.77 19.94
N SER A 194 1.11 -8.08 19.85
CA SER A 194 1.58 -7.39 18.65
C SER A 194 2.65 -8.19 17.89
N LYS A 195 3.01 -9.38 18.36
CA LYS A 195 3.93 -10.27 17.64
C LYS A 195 3.21 -11.02 16.53
N PRO A 196 3.87 -11.25 15.41
CA PRO A 196 3.31 -12.11 14.37
C PRO A 196 2.99 -13.51 14.91
N ALA A 197 1.82 -14.04 14.56
CA ALA A 197 1.46 -15.43 14.83
C ALA A 197 2.28 -16.41 13.96
N LYS A 198 2.81 -15.91 12.84
CA LYS A 198 3.64 -16.63 11.90
C LYS A 198 4.85 -15.79 11.54
N LYS A 199 6.03 -16.42 11.48
CA LYS A 199 7.25 -15.71 11.06
C LYS A 199 7.14 -15.40 9.57
N THR A 200 7.26 -14.12 9.21
CA THR A 200 7.41 -13.65 7.84
C THR A 200 8.67 -12.82 7.70
N GLU A 201 9.17 -12.72 6.48
CA GLU A 201 10.28 -11.84 6.12
C GLU A 201 9.88 -10.98 4.92
N ASP A 202 10.42 -9.76 4.86
CA ASP A 202 10.28 -8.86 3.73
C ASP A 202 11.52 -8.98 2.81
N ALA A 203 11.29 -8.86 1.51
CA ALA A 203 12.34 -8.73 0.51
C ALA A 203 11.90 -7.71 -0.56
N TYR A 204 12.85 -7.01 -1.17
CA TYR A 204 12.54 -5.97 -2.15
C TYR A 204 13.32 -6.19 -3.44
N PHE A 205 12.63 -6.08 -4.58
CA PHE A 205 13.20 -6.34 -5.90
C PHE A 205 12.76 -5.26 -6.89
N ALA A 206 13.71 -4.76 -7.67
CA ALA A 206 13.48 -3.83 -8.78
C ALA A 206 14.04 -4.43 -10.08
N GLY A 207 13.21 -4.67 -11.08
CA GLY A 207 13.62 -5.38 -12.30
C GLY A 207 12.81 -4.96 -13.53
N GLY A 208 12.75 -3.66 -13.81
CA GLY A 208 11.92 -3.09 -14.88
C GLY A 208 10.52 -2.73 -14.37
N CYS A 209 9.53 -2.77 -15.26
CA CYS A 209 8.14 -2.50 -14.90
C CYS A 209 7.66 -3.43 -13.77
N PHE A 210 7.27 -2.85 -12.65
CA PHE A 210 6.89 -3.60 -11.44
C PHE A 210 5.65 -4.50 -11.61
N TRP A 211 4.77 -4.25 -12.59
CA TRP A 211 3.59 -5.11 -12.83
C TRP A 211 3.94 -6.56 -13.14
N GLY A 212 5.00 -6.78 -13.98
CA GLY A 212 5.45 -8.12 -14.32
C GLY A 212 6.15 -8.82 -13.17
N VAL A 213 6.93 -8.05 -12.42
CA VAL A 213 7.66 -8.55 -11.25
C VAL A 213 6.66 -8.91 -10.14
N GLU A 214 5.68 -8.05 -9.84
CA GLU A 214 4.60 -8.31 -8.89
C GLU A 214 3.88 -9.62 -9.23
N HIS A 215 3.36 -9.72 -10.45
CA HIS A 215 2.60 -10.89 -10.89
C HIS A 215 3.40 -12.20 -10.77
N ALA A 216 4.68 -12.17 -11.15
CA ALA A 216 5.53 -13.37 -11.09
C ALA A 216 5.77 -13.84 -9.65
N PHE A 217 6.09 -12.93 -8.73
CA PHE A 217 6.30 -13.28 -7.32
C PHE A 217 5.02 -13.75 -6.63
N GLN A 218 3.85 -13.24 -7.02
CA GLN A 218 2.56 -13.69 -6.49
C GLN A 218 2.25 -15.16 -6.77
N MET A 219 2.91 -15.76 -7.77
CA MET A 219 2.73 -17.17 -8.12
C MET A 219 3.59 -18.12 -7.28
N ILE A 220 4.49 -17.62 -6.41
CA ILE A 220 5.42 -18.43 -5.64
C ILE A 220 4.75 -18.96 -4.37
N PRO A 221 4.73 -20.30 -4.13
CA PRO A 221 4.26 -20.88 -2.88
C PRO A 221 5.09 -20.38 -1.70
N GLY A 222 4.41 -19.85 -0.67
CA GLY A 222 5.07 -19.26 0.51
C GLY A 222 5.24 -17.77 0.44
N VAL A 223 4.96 -17.12 -0.69
CA VAL A 223 4.78 -15.68 -0.77
C VAL A 223 3.35 -15.33 -0.32
N PHE A 224 3.23 -14.41 0.65
CA PHE A 224 1.95 -13.98 1.19
C PHE A 224 1.37 -12.78 0.44
N SER A 225 2.22 -11.79 0.19
CA SER A 225 1.83 -10.61 -0.57
C SER A 225 3.00 -10.08 -1.38
N VAL A 226 2.66 -9.45 -2.49
CA VAL A 226 3.57 -8.63 -3.27
C VAL A 226 2.88 -7.30 -3.50
N GLU A 227 3.58 -6.21 -3.26
CA GLU A 227 3.08 -4.86 -3.40
C GLU A 227 4.00 -4.06 -4.32
N SER A 228 3.45 -3.48 -5.37
CA SER A 228 4.17 -2.57 -6.26
C SER A 228 4.40 -1.22 -5.61
N GLY A 229 5.58 -0.63 -5.78
CA GLY A 229 5.93 0.64 -5.16
C GLY A 229 7.24 1.24 -5.64
N TYR A 230 7.76 2.18 -4.86
CA TYR A 230 8.93 2.99 -5.18
C TYR A 230 9.92 2.94 -4.02
N GLN A 231 11.21 2.77 -4.32
CA GLN A 231 12.24 2.67 -3.30
C GLN A 231 13.59 3.23 -3.79
N GLN A 232 14.53 3.48 -2.87
CA GLN A 232 15.91 3.94 -3.17
C GLN A 232 15.97 5.30 -3.86
N GLY A 233 15.11 6.23 -3.48
CA GLY A 233 15.10 7.59 -3.99
C GLY A 233 14.96 8.65 -2.92
N ASP A 234 15.24 9.89 -3.28
CA ASP A 234 15.37 11.01 -2.34
C ASP A 234 14.04 11.68 -1.99
N ILE A 235 12.98 11.45 -2.78
CA ILE A 235 11.70 12.15 -2.62
C ILE A 235 10.76 11.32 -1.75
N LYS A 236 10.28 11.92 -0.66
CA LYS A 236 9.28 11.28 0.20
C LYS A 236 7.90 11.28 -0.47
N ASN A 237 7.20 10.15 -0.37
CA ASN A 237 5.86 9.95 -0.93
C ASN A 237 5.77 10.36 -2.41
N PRO A 238 6.61 9.79 -3.31
CA PRO A 238 6.58 10.15 -4.70
C PRO A 238 5.27 9.67 -5.35
N SER A 239 4.78 10.41 -6.33
CA SER A 239 3.74 9.94 -7.23
C SER A 239 4.36 9.22 -8.43
N TYR A 240 3.60 8.33 -9.09
CA TYR A 240 4.02 7.67 -10.33
C TYR A 240 4.54 8.65 -11.38
N ARG A 241 3.85 9.78 -11.56
CA ARG A 241 4.27 10.81 -12.53
C ARG A 241 5.65 11.39 -12.21
N GLN A 242 5.97 11.58 -10.94
CA GLN A 242 7.30 12.08 -10.54
C GLN A 242 8.37 11.01 -10.81
N VAL A 243 8.11 9.74 -10.46
CA VAL A 243 9.05 8.64 -10.72
C VAL A 243 9.29 8.46 -12.22
N CYS A 244 8.25 8.53 -13.05
CA CYS A 244 8.37 8.50 -14.50
C CYS A 244 9.18 9.67 -15.08
N GLY A 245 9.28 10.79 -14.38
CA GLY A 245 10.14 11.92 -14.73
C GLY A 245 11.63 11.60 -14.68
N GLY A 246 12.02 10.57 -13.92
CA GLY A 246 13.39 10.04 -13.84
C GLY A 246 14.35 10.81 -12.94
N ASP A 247 13.87 11.83 -12.22
CA ASP A 247 14.66 12.74 -11.37
C ASP A 247 14.44 12.51 -9.85
N THR A 248 13.64 11.52 -9.49
CA THR A 248 13.34 11.20 -8.08
C THR A 248 14.36 10.28 -7.43
N GLY A 249 15.23 9.62 -8.21
CA GLY A 249 16.13 8.56 -7.76
C GLY A 249 15.44 7.21 -7.49
N HIS A 250 14.12 7.17 -7.40
CA HIS A 250 13.37 5.94 -7.11
C HIS A 250 13.45 4.90 -8.22
N ALA A 251 13.51 3.62 -7.80
CA ALA A 251 13.24 2.47 -8.67
C ALA A 251 11.80 2.02 -8.52
N GLU A 252 11.18 1.59 -9.63
CA GLU A 252 9.99 0.75 -9.57
C GLU A 252 10.37 -0.57 -8.91
N SER A 253 9.78 -0.85 -7.77
CA SER A 253 10.16 -1.98 -6.91
C SER A 253 8.92 -2.74 -6.46
N VAL A 254 9.11 -3.99 -6.07
CA VAL A 254 8.10 -4.76 -5.38
C VAL A 254 8.57 -5.11 -3.97
N LYS A 255 7.67 -4.99 -3.01
CA LYS A 255 7.82 -5.55 -1.67
C LYS A 255 7.22 -6.94 -1.66
N VAL A 256 8.02 -7.94 -1.31
CA VAL A 256 7.61 -9.35 -1.21
C VAL A 256 7.61 -9.74 0.26
N VAL A 257 6.46 -10.12 0.80
CA VAL A 257 6.33 -10.71 2.14
C VAL A 257 6.21 -12.22 2.01
N PHE A 258 7.12 -12.98 2.63
CA PHE A 258 7.20 -14.42 2.45
C PHE A 258 7.41 -15.21 3.76
N ASP A 259 7.07 -16.50 3.73
CA ASP A 259 7.33 -17.48 4.79
C ASP A 259 8.69 -18.14 4.57
N PRO A 260 9.71 -17.82 5.37
CA PRO A 260 11.06 -18.37 5.18
C PRO A 260 11.14 -19.89 5.42
N SER A 261 10.11 -20.49 6.02
CA SER A 261 10.02 -21.95 6.16
C SER A 261 9.53 -22.67 4.88
N LYS A 262 8.92 -21.92 3.93
CA LYS A 262 8.38 -22.46 2.68
C LYS A 262 9.20 -22.08 1.46
N VAL A 263 9.71 -20.87 1.41
CA VAL A 263 10.57 -20.36 0.36
C VAL A 263 11.68 -19.52 0.97
N SER A 264 12.93 -19.79 0.61
CA SER A 264 14.08 -19.03 1.12
C SER A 264 14.31 -17.75 0.33
N PHE A 265 14.94 -16.75 0.95
CA PHE A 265 15.40 -15.54 0.24
C PHE A 265 16.34 -15.86 -0.94
N GLU A 266 17.21 -16.90 -0.81
CA GLU A 266 18.07 -17.35 -1.91
C GLU A 266 17.25 -17.81 -3.13
N GLN A 267 16.16 -18.54 -2.90
CA GLN A 267 15.26 -18.96 -3.99
C GLN A 267 14.56 -17.75 -4.65
N LEU A 268 14.10 -16.79 -3.85
CA LEU A 268 13.51 -15.56 -4.38
C LEU A 268 14.52 -14.73 -5.18
N ALA A 269 15.76 -14.60 -4.70
CA ALA A 269 16.83 -13.91 -5.42
C ALA A 269 17.18 -14.61 -6.75
N ARG A 270 17.30 -15.94 -6.77
CA ARG A 270 17.55 -16.72 -7.99
C ARG A 270 16.39 -16.62 -8.98
N PHE A 271 15.16 -16.68 -8.49
CA PHE A 271 13.95 -16.45 -9.28
C PHE A 271 13.99 -15.09 -9.97
N PHE A 272 14.26 -14.05 -9.20
CA PHE A 272 14.34 -12.67 -9.68
C PHE A 272 15.41 -12.49 -10.77
N MET A 273 16.60 -13.06 -10.59
CA MET A 273 17.74 -12.90 -11.51
C MET A 273 17.52 -13.55 -12.89
N VAL A 274 16.53 -14.43 -13.03
CA VAL A 274 16.15 -15.03 -14.33
C VAL A 274 14.87 -14.40 -14.87
N LEU A 275 14.03 -13.84 -14.01
CA LEU A 275 12.77 -13.21 -14.38
C LEU A 275 12.95 -12.05 -15.37
N HIS A 276 14.07 -11.34 -15.29
CA HIS A 276 14.43 -10.19 -16.12
C HIS A 276 15.86 -10.33 -16.66
N ASP A 277 16.30 -9.43 -17.51
CA ASP A 277 17.71 -9.39 -17.95
C ASP A 277 18.56 -8.51 -17.00
N PRO A 278 19.35 -9.11 -16.10
CA PRO A 278 20.12 -8.37 -15.08
C PRO A 278 21.34 -7.65 -15.65
N THR A 279 21.55 -7.67 -16.98
CA THR A 279 22.69 -7.01 -17.65
C THR A 279 22.31 -5.66 -18.28
N GLN A 280 21.04 -5.26 -18.22
CA GLN A 280 20.55 -4.01 -18.77
C GLN A 280 20.65 -2.86 -17.76
N LEU A 281 21.57 -1.94 -17.98
CA LEU A 281 21.74 -0.79 -17.10
C LEU A 281 20.66 0.25 -17.36
N ASN A 282 19.94 0.64 -16.28
CA ASN A 282 18.89 1.68 -16.30
C ASN A 282 17.82 1.46 -17.38
N ARG A 283 17.48 0.21 -17.63
CA ARG A 283 16.41 -0.18 -18.55
C ARG A 283 16.01 -1.63 -18.35
N GLN A 284 14.83 -2.03 -18.84
CA GLN A 284 14.45 -3.42 -18.99
C GLN A 284 13.58 -3.59 -20.24
N GLY A 285 14.08 -4.34 -21.23
CA GLY A 285 13.37 -4.49 -22.50
C GLY A 285 13.07 -3.15 -23.17
N PRO A 286 11.77 -2.82 -23.41
CA PRO A 286 11.37 -1.56 -24.02
C PRO A 286 11.38 -0.37 -23.05
N ASP A 287 11.45 -0.60 -21.75
CA ASP A 287 11.34 0.43 -20.73
C ASP A 287 12.72 1.04 -20.43
N TYR A 288 12.86 2.35 -20.61
CA TYR A 288 14.10 3.11 -20.45
C TYR A 288 13.98 4.10 -19.30
N GLY A 289 14.99 4.15 -18.44
CA GLY A 289 15.12 5.10 -17.33
C GLY A 289 15.66 4.44 -16.07
N THR A 290 16.20 5.26 -15.15
CA THR A 290 16.77 4.79 -13.87
C THR A 290 15.75 4.11 -12.99
N GLN A 291 14.46 4.46 -13.15
CA GLN A 291 13.36 3.81 -12.45
C GLN A 291 13.17 2.34 -12.82
N TYR A 292 13.68 1.90 -13.97
CA TYR A 292 13.60 0.50 -14.43
C TYR A 292 14.90 -0.27 -14.22
N ARG A 293 15.80 0.23 -13.35
CA ARG A 293 17.06 -0.43 -13.03
C ARG A 293 16.85 -1.75 -12.29
N SER A 294 17.84 -2.63 -12.38
CA SER A 294 17.86 -3.90 -11.68
C SER A 294 18.46 -3.73 -10.28
N GLY A 295 17.74 -4.16 -9.25
CA GLY A 295 18.19 -4.06 -7.86
C GLY A 295 17.57 -5.13 -6.95
N ILE A 296 18.33 -5.54 -5.94
CA ILE A 296 17.89 -6.33 -4.78
C ILE A 296 18.17 -5.48 -3.55
N TYR A 297 17.11 -5.04 -2.86
CA TYR A 297 17.23 -4.18 -1.70
C TYR A 297 16.98 -5.00 -0.44
N THR A 298 17.99 -5.12 0.42
CA THR A 298 18.10 -6.18 1.41
C THR A 298 17.69 -5.73 2.81
N VAL A 299 16.99 -6.60 3.52
CA VAL A 299 16.64 -6.41 4.93
C VAL A 299 17.67 -7.12 5.80
N GLY A 300 18.64 -6.35 6.28
CA GLY A 300 19.70 -6.86 7.14
C GLY A 300 20.84 -7.59 6.40
N SER A 301 21.90 -7.89 7.13
CA SER A 301 23.16 -8.38 6.57
C SER A 301 23.09 -9.80 6.01
N GLU A 302 22.17 -10.63 6.47
CA GLU A 302 22.05 -12.01 5.96
C GLU A 302 21.49 -12.05 4.55
N GLN A 303 20.45 -11.25 4.27
CA GLN A 303 19.93 -11.13 2.89
C GLN A 303 21.00 -10.54 1.96
N GLN A 304 21.76 -9.55 2.43
CA GLN A 304 22.83 -8.96 1.64
C GLN A 304 23.90 -9.99 1.24
N LYS A 305 24.40 -10.79 2.19
CA LYS A 305 25.36 -11.86 1.91
C LYS A 305 24.82 -12.88 0.91
N VAL A 306 23.54 -13.24 1.03
CA VAL A 306 22.89 -14.19 0.13
C VAL A 306 22.74 -13.59 -1.27
N ALA A 307 22.30 -12.34 -1.39
CA ALA A 307 22.18 -11.66 -2.68
C ALA A 307 23.53 -11.56 -3.39
N GLU A 308 24.57 -11.08 -2.70
CA GLU A 308 25.94 -10.98 -3.22
C GLU A 308 26.49 -12.35 -3.68
N LYS A 309 26.25 -13.42 -2.90
CA LYS A 309 26.59 -14.79 -3.25
C LYS A 309 25.91 -15.23 -4.56
N VAL A 310 24.59 -15.00 -4.68
CA VAL A 310 23.81 -15.36 -5.88
C VAL A 310 24.33 -14.61 -7.11
N LEU A 311 24.54 -13.30 -7.00
CA LEU A 311 25.11 -12.51 -8.10
C LEU A 311 26.49 -13.01 -8.52
N LYS A 312 27.37 -13.29 -7.57
CA LYS A 312 28.72 -13.82 -7.84
C LYS A 312 28.69 -15.18 -8.55
N GLU A 313 27.83 -16.08 -8.11
CA GLU A 313 27.67 -17.40 -8.74
C GLU A 313 27.13 -17.29 -10.16
N LEU A 314 26.12 -16.42 -10.38
CA LEU A 314 25.56 -16.20 -11.71
C LEU A 314 26.56 -15.52 -12.65
N GLN A 315 27.27 -14.52 -12.18
CA GLN A 315 28.32 -13.85 -13.00
C GLN A 315 29.42 -14.83 -13.44
N ALA A 316 29.76 -15.80 -12.61
CA ALA A 316 30.73 -16.84 -12.95
C ALA A 316 30.18 -17.95 -13.86
N SER A 317 28.88 -17.96 -14.11
CA SER A 317 28.25 -18.99 -14.95
C SER A 317 28.45 -18.73 -16.44
N PRO A 318 28.41 -19.78 -17.30
CA PRO A 318 28.53 -19.61 -18.75
C PRO A 318 27.47 -18.69 -19.36
N ALA A 319 26.30 -18.58 -18.74
CA ALA A 319 25.21 -17.73 -19.23
C ALA A 319 25.56 -16.23 -19.21
N PHE A 320 26.51 -15.81 -18.38
CA PHE A 320 26.94 -14.42 -18.21
C PHE A 320 28.44 -14.20 -18.51
N ALA A 321 29.12 -15.17 -19.18
CA ALA A 321 30.56 -15.08 -19.45
C ALA A 321 30.97 -13.80 -20.21
N ASP A 322 30.14 -13.37 -21.17
CA ASP A 322 30.40 -12.21 -22.03
C ASP A 322 29.51 -10.99 -21.66
N ARG A 323 28.77 -11.06 -20.56
CA ARG A 323 27.82 -10.00 -20.13
C ARG A 323 27.99 -9.70 -18.66
N LYS A 324 28.08 -8.43 -18.31
CA LYS A 324 28.19 -7.99 -16.92
C LYS A 324 26.82 -7.86 -16.29
N ILE A 325 26.60 -8.52 -15.15
CA ILE A 325 25.45 -8.27 -14.29
C ILE A 325 25.59 -6.87 -13.67
N VAL A 326 24.54 -6.06 -13.78
CA VAL A 326 24.48 -4.68 -13.28
C VAL A 326 23.46 -4.50 -12.15
N THR A 327 22.92 -5.59 -11.64
CA THR A 327 21.98 -5.58 -10.51
C THR A 327 22.65 -4.98 -9.28
N GLU A 328 22.04 -3.94 -8.71
CA GLU A 328 22.45 -3.32 -7.45
C GLU A 328 22.11 -4.24 -6.27
N VAL A 329 22.97 -4.28 -5.25
CA VAL A 329 22.67 -4.93 -3.96
C VAL A 329 22.94 -3.91 -2.87
N GLU A 330 21.88 -3.36 -2.29
CA GLU A 330 21.94 -2.29 -1.32
C GLU A 330 21.00 -2.55 -0.14
N PRO A 331 21.24 -1.95 1.02
CA PRO A 331 20.25 -1.95 2.09
C PRO A 331 18.93 -1.33 1.62
N ALA A 332 17.82 -1.94 2.01
CA ALA A 332 16.50 -1.40 1.70
C ALA A 332 16.27 -0.08 2.43
N GLU A 333 15.80 0.93 1.69
CA GLU A 333 15.33 2.20 2.23
C GLU A 333 13.81 2.18 2.42
N THR A 334 13.21 3.35 2.72
CA THR A 334 11.76 3.46 2.87
C THR A 334 11.05 3.07 1.58
N PHE A 335 10.15 2.11 1.68
CA PHE A 335 9.29 1.70 0.57
C PHE A 335 8.01 2.54 0.55
N TYR A 336 7.67 3.10 -0.59
CA TYR A 336 6.44 3.84 -0.82
C TYR A 336 5.52 3.04 -1.74
N PRO A 337 4.38 2.53 -1.24
CA PRO A 337 3.41 1.83 -2.09
C PRO A 337 2.98 2.68 -3.28
N ALA A 338 2.91 2.09 -4.45
CA ALA A 338 2.35 2.74 -5.61
C ALA A 338 0.82 2.85 -5.48
N GLU A 339 0.25 3.72 -6.32
CA GLU A 339 -1.19 3.98 -6.33
C GLU A 339 -2.00 2.70 -6.61
N ASP A 340 -3.18 2.58 -6.04
CA ASP A 340 -4.04 1.38 -6.06
C ASP A 340 -4.27 0.79 -7.47
N TYR A 341 -4.27 1.63 -8.51
CA TYR A 341 -4.46 1.16 -9.88
C TYR A 341 -3.25 0.41 -10.45
N HIS A 342 -2.09 0.47 -9.79
CA HIS A 342 -0.90 -0.30 -10.16
C HIS A 342 -0.88 -1.69 -9.51
N GLN A 343 -1.54 -1.87 -8.38
CA GLN A 343 -1.57 -3.14 -7.67
C GLN A 343 -2.38 -4.18 -8.45
N ASP A 344 -1.87 -5.42 -8.55
CA ASP A 344 -2.48 -6.53 -9.28
C ASP A 344 -2.81 -6.20 -10.75
N TYR A 345 -2.00 -5.34 -11.38
CA TYR A 345 -2.32 -4.79 -12.69
C TYR A 345 -2.53 -5.85 -13.78
N ILE A 346 -1.68 -6.88 -13.83
CA ILE A 346 -1.79 -7.96 -14.82
C ILE A 346 -3.05 -8.80 -14.57
N GLU A 347 -3.35 -9.11 -13.33
CA GLU A 347 -4.58 -9.83 -12.98
C GLU A 347 -5.83 -9.05 -13.37
N LYS A 348 -5.85 -7.74 -13.10
CA LYS A 348 -6.98 -6.85 -13.39
C LYS A 348 -7.18 -6.58 -14.88
N THR A 349 -6.10 -6.55 -15.68
CA THR A 349 -6.15 -6.11 -17.08
C THR A 349 -5.93 -7.21 -18.10
N GLY A 350 -5.36 -8.36 -17.70
CA GLY A 350 -4.97 -9.45 -18.60
C GLY A 350 -3.79 -9.11 -19.52
N ARG A 351 -3.06 -8.00 -19.29
CA ARG A 351 -1.91 -7.63 -20.11
C ARG A 351 -0.71 -8.52 -19.82
N ALA A 352 -0.10 -9.06 -20.87
CA ALA A 352 1.16 -9.79 -20.75
C ALA A 352 2.34 -8.83 -20.48
N CYS A 353 3.28 -9.24 -19.62
CA CYS A 353 4.57 -8.58 -19.43
C CYS A 353 5.71 -9.37 -20.07
N HIS A 354 6.78 -8.67 -20.41
CA HIS A 354 8.00 -9.24 -21.00
C HIS A 354 8.93 -9.81 -19.92
N VAL A 355 8.45 -10.80 -19.16
CA VAL A 355 9.21 -11.50 -18.10
C VAL A 355 9.21 -13.01 -18.36
N ASP A 356 10.32 -13.68 -18.08
CA ASP A 356 10.46 -15.13 -18.22
C ASP A 356 10.07 -15.86 -16.93
N ILE A 357 8.75 -15.99 -16.70
CA ILE A 357 8.22 -16.65 -15.50
C ILE A 357 8.61 -18.12 -15.42
N ASP A 358 8.48 -18.88 -16.52
CA ASP A 358 8.76 -20.32 -16.52
C ASP A 358 10.25 -20.61 -16.29
N GLY A 359 11.13 -19.85 -16.94
CA GLY A 359 12.57 -19.92 -16.72
C GLY A 359 12.95 -19.59 -15.27
N ALA A 360 12.30 -18.57 -14.68
CA ALA A 360 12.53 -18.17 -13.30
C ALA A 360 12.15 -19.26 -12.29
N PHE A 361 10.98 -19.91 -12.46
CA PHE A 361 10.57 -21.04 -11.62
C PHE A 361 11.58 -22.19 -11.69
N LYS A 362 12.05 -22.54 -12.89
CA LYS A 362 13.05 -23.57 -13.09
C LYS A 362 14.38 -23.25 -12.41
N ALA A 363 14.86 -22.01 -12.55
CA ALA A 363 16.14 -21.56 -11.99
C ALA A 363 16.15 -21.57 -10.46
N ALA A 364 15.02 -21.24 -9.84
CA ALA A 364 14.84 -21.24 -8.39
C ALA A 364 14.50 -22.63 -7.80
N ASN A 365 14.30 -23.64 -8.64
CA ASN A 365 13.78 -24.95 -8.24
C ASN A 365 12.45 -24.84 -7.48
N LEU A 366 11.54 -24.01 -8.02
CA LEU A 366 10.21 -23.76 -7.49
C LEU A 366 9.14 -24.29 -8.45
N GLN A 367 7.94 -24.52 -7.93
CA GLN A 367 6.75 -24.82 -8.72
C GLN A 367 5.73 -23.69 -8.50
N PRO A 368 5.08 -23.17 -9.56
CA PRO A 368 4.05 -22.16 -9.38
C PRO A 368 2.85 -22.73 -8.62
N LEU A 369 2.12 -21.85 -7.94
CA LEU A 369 0.81 -22.17 -7.39
C LEU A 369 -0.08 -22.70 -8.53
N SER A 370 -0.71 -23.85 -8.34
CA SER A 370 -1.72 -24.32 -9.27
C SER A 370 -2.82 -23.27 -9.39
N LYS A 371 -3.19 -22.88 -10.61
CA LYS A 371 -4.36 -22.02 -10.80
C LYS A 371 -5.55 -22.79 -10.20
N SER A 372 -6.05 -22.36 -9.06
CA SER A 372 -7.29 -22.86 -8.50
C SER A 372 -8.39 -22.61 -9.53
N THR A 373 -9.01 -23.66 -10.03
CA THR A 373 -10.18 -23.58 -10.91
C THR A 373 -11.45 -23.21 -10.14
N ASP A 374 -11.33 -22.92 -8.84
CA ASP A 374 -12.42 -22.52 -7.96
C ASP A 374 -12.24 -21.05 -7.56
N ARG A 375 -12.81 -20.16 -8.35
CA ARG A 375 -13.15 -18.77 -7.97
C ARG A 375 -14.64 -18.53 -8.20
#